data_846d1ab2fbe7260a4fdd01bffb16c952
#
_entry.id   846d1ab2fbe7260a4fdd01bffb16c952
#
_cell.length_a   1.000
_cell.length_b   1.000
_cell.length_c   1.000
_cell.angle_alpha   90.00
_cell.angle_beta   90.00
_cell.angle_gamma   90.00
#
_symmetry.space_group_name_H-M   'P 1'
#
loop_
_entity.id
_entity.type
_entity.pdbx_description
1 polymer ?
#
loop_
_entity_poly.entity_id
_entity_poly.type
_entity_poly.pdbx_seq_one_letter_code
_entity_poly.pdbx_strand_id
1 'polypeptide(L)'
;MRNRVVQMSLEDIYNGVFESMESQKSELVTLLEEHINMDELIPYSFRRAFYSGKGRNHIHHLDSYLWFAILKKLFGLSRNTQMLTILKCSKELRDLCGFDKVPDASQITRFYQNYCEHIENMFVHMVEITEPICRKINEKKAGYLIYDTTGIEAKVAENNPKFFNTKLKEAKKFAKNNDGYNPYTGVYSILPSESKTNPEIRQQYINGHFCYASKAAVVTNGLGIVRHISMFDYQFRKKHPETVTKRTDDPNTDKEIGDSVALRPVLLDFFSSHAKFFSANKDMKFPTFIADSACDSYDNYTMLKNEFGFVRAVIPMNPRNSKSSNACFDGHGTPICPQNGEKFQFLGQSGGKNRSLRFKWVCPKSIKIPKSGSRVCTCDNPCTDSSYGKCVYTYPDKDFRLYPGIPRNTEHWDNLYKHRVGVERTIHLLKDTFALADNRSYCVSSLKADLFLSAIVQLLGVILADKINNLRLFKSIRKLIA
;
A
#
# COMPACT_ATOMS: atom_id res chain seq x y z
N MET A 1 -17.50 15.45 66.70
CA MET A 1 -17.95 15.63 65.29
C MET A 1 -19.23 14.85 65.11
N ARG A 2 -20.39 15.49 64.84
CA ARG A 2 -21.63 14.78 64.52
C ARG A 2 -21.58 14.31 63.11
N ASN A 3 -21.54 13.00 62.85
CA ASN A 3 -21.70 12.42 61.50
C ASN A 3 -23.11 12.76 61.03
N ARG A 4 -23.22 13.65 60.03
CA ARG A 4 -24.43 13.83 59.24
C ARG A 4 -24.64 12.59 58.40
N VAL A 5 -25.62 11.78 58.73
CA VAL A 5 -26.12 10.73 57.83
C VAL A 5 -26.86 11.46 56.70
N VAL A 6 -26.29 11.52 55.54
CA VAL A 6 -26.94 11.99 54.31
C VAL A 6 -27.74 10.83 53.77
N GLN A 7 -29.05 10.96 53.70
CA GLN A 7 -29.93 9.99 53.06
C GLN A 7 -29.73 10.14 51.54
N MET A 8 -29.10 9.15 50.89
CA MET A 8 -28.93 9.11 49.45
C MET A 8 -30.22 8.57 48.81
N SER A 9 -30.68 9.17 47.74
CA SER A 9 -31.75 8.62 46.89
C SER A 9 -31.27 7.37 46.15
N LEU A 10 -32.18 6.53 45.69
CA LEU A 10 -31.85 5.40 44.80
C LEU A 10 -31.18 5.89 43.51
N GLU A 11 -31.55 7.08 43.04
CA GLU A 11 -30.99 7.73 41.85
C GLU A 11 -29.54 8.17 42.11
N ASP A 12 -29.24 8.75 43.30
CA ASP A 12 -27.87 9.12 43.70
C ASP A 12 -26.97 7.89 43.82
N ILE A 13 -27.51 6.78 44.35
CA ILE A 13 -26.78 5.50 44.44
C ILE A 13 -26.54 4.95 43.07
N TYR A 14 -27.55 4.95 42.18
CA TYR A 14 -27.43 4.48 40.79
C TYR A 14 -26.41 5.31 40.03
N ASN A 15 -26.51 6.64 40.08
CA ASN A 15 -25.58 7.55 39.41
C ASN A 15 -24.15 7.39 39.95
N GLY A 16 -23.97 7.26 41.27
CA GLY A 16 -22.66 7.03 41.88
C GLY A 16 -22.05 5.68 41.54
N VAL A 17 -22.86 4.63 41.36
CA VAL A 17 -22.40 3.33 40.84
C VAL A 17 -22.05 3.44 39.37
N PHE A 18 -22.87 4.14 38.58
CA PHE A 18 -22.64 4.34 37.15
C PHE A 18 -21.36 5.15 36.92
N GLU A 19 -21.17 6.28 37.59
CA GLU A 19 -19.95 7.08 37.56
C GLU A 19 -18.71 6.28 38.00
N SER A 20 -18.83 5.44 39.02
CA SER A 20 -17.75 4.56 39.47
C SER A 20 -17.42 3.48 38.45
N MET A 21 -18.40 2.96 37.69
CA MET A 21 -18.18 2.00 36.61
C MET A 21 -17.54 2.66 35.41
N GLU A 22 -17.93 3.87 35.03
CA GLU A 22 -17.31 4.64 33.96
C GLU A 22 -15.89 5.07 34.30
N SER A 23 -15.62 5.50 35.53
CA SER A 23 -14.26 5.87 35.96
C SER A 23 -13.26 4.71 35.97
N GLN A 24 -13.72 3.47 35.84
CA GLN A 24 -12.87 2.26 35.71
C GLN A 24 -12.54 1.88 34.29
N LYS A 25 -13.18 2.52 33.30
CA LYS A 25 -12.86 2.25 31.87
C LYS A 25 -11.54 2.93 31.48
N SER A 26 -10.72 2.23 30.69
CA SER A 26 -9.53 2.82 30.13
C SER A 26 -9.90 3.88 29.08
N GLU A 27 -9.03 4.89 28.91
CA GLU A 27 -9.19 5.90 27.85
C GLU A 27 -9.35 5.28 26.46
N LEU A 28 -8.64 4.18 26.20
CA LEU A 28 -8.76 3.42 24.96
C LEU A 28 -10.20 2.96 24.70
N VAL A 29 -10.83 2.30 25.68
CA VAL A 29 -12.18 1.73 25.51
C VAL A 29 -13.20 2.84 25.38
N THR A 30 -13.13 3.85 26.22
CA THR A 30 -14.00 5.03 26.17
C THR A 30 -13.93 5.70 24.79
N LEU A 31 -12.72 5.95 24.28
CA LEU A 31 -12.51 6.57 22.99
C LEU A 31 -13.10 5.75 21.83
N LEU A 32 -12.94 4.42 21.87
CA LEU A 32 -13.47 3.54 20.83
C LEU A 32 -15.00 3.44 20.89
N GLU A 33 -15.60 3.34 22.09
CA GLU A 33 -17.05 3.27 22.26
C GLU A 33 -17.75 4.57 21.85
N GLU A 34 -17.19 5.73 22.20
CA GLU A 34 -17.80 7.03 21.91
C GLU A 34 -17.71 7.43 20.43
N HIS A 35 -16.63 7.04 19.75
CA HIS A 35 -16.35 7.58 18.42
C HIS A 35 -16.43 6.58 17.27
N ILE A 36 -16.48 5.27 17.57
CA ILE A 36 -16.53 4.23 16.54
C ILE A 36 -17.89 3.54 16.52
N ASN A 37 -18.64 3.80 15.46
CA ASN A 37 -19.89 3.13 15.19
C ASN A 37 -19.70 2.00 14.19
N MET A 38 -19.75 0.74 14.63
CA MET A 38 -19.59 -0.44 13.76
C MET A 38 -20.69 -0.55 12.70
N ASP A 39 -21.89 0.02 12.92
CA ASP A 39 -22.96 0.02 11.95
C ASP A 39 -22.62 0.84 10.69
N GLU A 40 -21.85 1.93 10.86
CA GLU A 40 -21.37 2.75 9.75
C GLU A 40 -20.24 2.06 8.96
N LEU A 41 -19.45 1.22 9.64
CA LEU A 41 -18.24 0.61 9.06
C LEU A 41 -18.52 -0.72 8.37
N ILE A 42 -19.52 -1.48 8.84
CA ILE A 42 -19.82 -2.82 8.33
C ILE A 42 -20.83 -2.71 7.17
N PRO A 43 -20.47 -3.10 5.94
CA PRO A 43 -21.43 -3.11 4.84
C PRO A 43 -22.64 -4.00 5.12
N TYR A 44 -23.83 -3.57 4.69
CA TYR A 44 -25.06 -4.35 4.83
C TYR A 44 -24.93 -5.77 4.24
N SER A 45 -24.22 -5.91 3.12
CA SER A 45 -23.94 -7.20 2.48
C SER A 45 -23.20 -8.17 3.40
N PHE A 46 -22.28 -7.66 4.24
CA PHE A 46 -21.56 -8.47 5.21
C PHE A 46 -22.50 -8.93 6.33
N ARG A 47 -23.31 -8.02 6.92
CA ARG A 47 -24.30 -8.37 7.93
C ARG A 47 -25.28 -9.41 7.41
N ARG A 48 -25.80 -9.21 6.19
CA ARG A 48 -26.71 -10.16 5.54
C ARG A 48 -26.06 -11.54 5.35
N ALA A 49 -24.82 -11.60 4.90
CA ALA A 49 -24.11 -12.86 4.70
C ALA A 49 -23.85 -13.58 6.03
N PHE A 50 -23.50 -12.86 7.07
CA PHE A 50 -23.25 -13.42 8.39
C PHE A 50 -24.52 -13.97 9.04
N TYR A 51 -25.65 -13.25 8.95
CA TYR A 51 -26.93 -13.62 9.54
C TYR A 51 -27.87 -14.30 8.54
N SER A 52 -27.38 -14.93 7.47
CA SER A 52 -28.20 -15.51 6.38
C SER A 52 -29.14 -16.65 6.78
N GLY A 53 -29.15 -17.05 8.02
CA GLY A 53 -30.08 -18.05 8.59
C GLY A 53 -29.88 -19.50 8.09
N LYS A 54 -28.85 -19.77 7.29
CA LYS A 54 -28.52 -21.12 6.85
C LYS A 54 -27.59 -21.79 7.88
N GLY A 55 -28.06 -22.82 8.54
CA GLY A 55 -27.30 -23.57 9.52
C GLY A 55 -27.61 -23.20 10.96
N ARG A 56 -26.72 -23.56 11.91
CA ARG A 56 -26.84 -23.23 13.32
C ARG A 56 -26.59 -21.74 13.55
N ASN A 57 -27.42 -21.10 14.38
CA ASN A 57 -27.25 -19.71 14.75
C ASN A 57 -25.83 -19.44 15.31
N HIS A 58 -25.27 -18.29 14.94
CA HIS A 58 -24.01 -17.84 15.50
C HIS A 58 -24.16 -17.55 17.00
N ILE A 59 -23.22 -18.05 17.80
CA ILE A 59 -23.20 -17.81 19.26
C ILE A 59 -22.78 -16.37 19.56
N HIS A 60 -21.92 -15.79 18.71
CA HIS A 60 -21.38 -14.46 18.86
C HIS A 60 -21.81 -13.58 17.70
N HIS A 61 -21.94 -12.29 17.94
CA HIS A 61 -22.28 -11.30 16.93
C HIS A 61 -21.11 -11.06 15.94
N LEU A 62 -21.42 -10.56 14.75
CA LEU A 62 -20.40 -10.16 13.76
C LEU A 62 -19.45 -9.11 14.35
N ASP A 63 -20.00 -8.11 15.00
CA ASP A 63 -19.28 -6.99 15.62
C ASP A 63 -18.25 -7.49 16.63
N SER A 64 -18.59 -8.55 17.38
CA SER A 64 -17.68 -9.18 18.37
C SER A 64 -16.42 -9.73 17.70
N TYR A 65 -16.55 -10.40 16.57
CA TYR A 65 -15.39 -10.91 15.81
C TYR A 65 -14.55 -9.80 15.22
N LEU A 66 -15.17 -8.72 14.77
CA LEU A 66 -14.48 -7.57 14.20
C LEU A 66 -13.73 -6.77 15.27
N TRP A 67 -14.37 -6.50 16.44
CA TRP A 67 -13.69 -5.89 17.58
C TRP A 67 -12.51 -6.73 18.06
N PHE A 68 -12.67 -8.04 18.16
CA PHE A 68 -11.55 -8.96 18.45
C PHE A 68 -10.38 -8.74 17.48
N ALA A 69 -10.66 -8.68 16.18
CA ALA A 69 -9.65 -8.53 15.16
C ALA A 69 -8.97 -7.14 15.23
N ILE A 70 -9.75 -6.08 15.43
CA ILE A 70 -9.26 -4.71 15.59
C ILE A 70 -8.34 -4.61 16.80
N LEU A 71 -8.77 -5.07 17.96
CA LEU A 71 -7.96 -5.04 19.20
C LEU A 71 -6.69 -5.87 19.06
N LYS A 72 -6.79 -7.06 18.44
CA LYS A 72 -5.60 -7.89 18.13
C LYS A 72 -4.55 -7.11 17.36
N LYS A 73 -4.96 -6.34 16.36
CA LYS A 73 -4.05 -5.51 15.53
C LYS A 73 -3.54 -4.28 16.28
N LEU A 74 -4.40 -3.60 17.03
CA LEU A 74 -4.00 -2.47 17.86
C LEU A 74 -2.92 -2.84 18.88
N PHE A 75 -3.04 -4.01 19.50
CA PHE A 75 -2.03 -4.51 20.43
C PHE A 75 -0.80 -5.14 19.73
N GLY A 76 -0.80 -5.25 18.41
CA GLY A 76 0.32 -5.86 17.67
C GLY A 76 0.49 -7.35 17.93
N LEU A 77 -0.62 -8.06 18.12
CA LEU A 77 -0.60 -9.49 18.43
C LEU A 77 -0.69 -10.33 17.15
N SER A 78 0.24 -11.26 17.00
CA SER A 78 0.28 -12.16 15.83
C SER A 78 -0.67 -13.35 15.95
N ARG A 79 -0.91 -13.84 17.18
CA ARG A 79 -1.70 -15.05 17.42
C ARG A 79 -3.07 -14.75 18.01
N ASN A 80 -4.10 -15.44 17.51
CA ASN A 80 -5.45 -15.35 18.08
C ASN A 80 -5.48 -15.79 19.56
N THR A 81 -4.70 -16.80 19.94
CA THR A 81 -4.61 -17.28 21.31
C THR A 81 -4.12 -16.23 22.30
N GLN A 82 -3.21 -15.34 21.89
CA GLN A 82 -2.75 -14.23 22.75
C GLN A 82 -3.89 -13.27 23.06
N MET A 83 -4.63 -12.86 22.02
CA MET A 83 -5.78 -11.97 22.24
C MET A 83 -6.88 -12.65 23.06
N LEU A 84 -7.18 -13.92 22.81
CA LEU A 84 -8.13 -14.69 23.62
C LEU A 84 -7.72 -14.77 25.10
N THR A 85 -6.42 -14.87 25.39
CA THR A 85 -5.91 -14.83 26.77
C THR A 85 -6.15 -13.47 27.40
N ILE A 86 -5.89 -12.38 26.68
CA ILE A 86 -6.16 -11.01 27.15
C ILE A 86 -7.65 -10.84 27.47
N LEU A 87 -8.55 -11.29 26.58
CA LEU A 87 -10.00 -11.21 26.81
C LEU A 87 -10.47 -12.04 28.03
N LYS A 88 -9.79 -13.13 28.35
CA LYS A 88 -10.08 -13.89 29.58
C LYS A 88 -9.69 -13.12 30.85
N CYS A 89 -8.62 -12.31 30.76
CA CYS A 89 -8.10 -11.55 31.91
C CYS A 89 -8.76 -10.16 32.06
N SER A 90 -9.20 -9.54 30.95
CA SER A 90 -9.81 -8.20 30.97
C SER A 90 -11.31 -8.27 30.69
N LYS A 91 -12.12 -7.93 31.69
CA LYS A 91 -13.57 -7.83 31.54
C LYS A 91 -13.92 -6.69 30.58
N GLU A 92 -13.31 -5.53 30.77
CA GLU A 92 -13.51 -4.33 29.99
C GLU A 92 -13.35 -4.58 28.44
N LEU A 93 -12.24 -5.19 28.03
CA LEU A 93 -12.01 -5.52 26.61
C LEU A 93 -12.96 -6.59 26.10
N ARG A 94 -13.39 -7.51 26.96
CA ARG A 94 -14.38 -8.51 26.61
C ARG A 94 -15.76 -7.87 26.39
N ASP A 95 -16.14 -6.93 27.27
CA ASP A 95 -17.39 -6.19 27.17
C ASP A 95 -17.41 -5.30 25.93
N LEU A 96 -16.33 -4.58 25.61
CA LEU A 96 -16.17 -3.85 24.35
C LEU A 96 -16.37 -4.77 23.12
N CYS A 97 -15.83 -5.99 23.17
CA CYS A 97 -16.07 -6.98 22.09
C CYS A 97 -17.51 -7.51 22.09
N GLY A 98 -18.28 -7.36 23.14
CA GLY A 98 -19.61 -7.96 23.29
C GLY A 98 -19.57 -9.48 23.41
N PHE A 99 -18.56 -10.05 24.06
CA PHE A 99 -18.47 -11.48 24.30
C PHE A 99 -18.95 -11.85 25.71
N ASP A 100 -20.11 -12.50 25.83
CA ASP A 100 -20.53 -13.13 27.09
C ASP A 100 -19.56 -14.23 27.49
N LYS A 101 -19.15 -15.05 26.54
CA LYS A 101 -18.15 -16.12 26.68
C LYS A 101 -17.08 -15.96 25.62
N VAL A 102 -15.81 -15.97 26.04
CA VAL A 102 -14.67 -15.89 25.10
C VAL A 102 -14.70 -17.06 24.12
N PRO A 103 -14.65 -16.81 22.80
CA PRO A 103 -14.70 -17.85 21.80
C PRO A 103 -13.44 -18.73 21.78
N ASP A 104 -13.52 -19.89 21.13
CA ASP A 104 -12.37 -20.74 20.85
C ASP A 104 -11.56 -20.19 19.66
N ALA A 105 -10.24 -20.47 19.64
CA ALA A 105 -9.36 -20.06 18.55
C ALA A 105 -9.81 -20.58 17.17
N SER A 106 -10.45 -21.75 17.14
CA SER A 106 -11.01 -22.35 15.93
C SER A 106 -12.19 -21.55 15.35
N GLN A 107 -12.98 -20.89 16.21
CA GLN A 107 -14.09 -20.03 15.77
C GLN A 107 -13.55 -18.77 15.06
N ILE A 108 -12.51 -18.16 15.63
CA ILE A 108 -11.83 -17.00 15.01
C ILE A 108 -11.22 -17.41 13.66
N THR A 109 -10.54 -18.56 13.60
CA THR A 109 -9.93 -19.02 12.36
C THR A 109 -10.97 -19.28 11.28
N ARG A 110 -12.09 -19.95 11.62
CA ARG A 110 -13.22 -20.17 10.69
C ARG A 110 -13.86 -18.84 10.25
N PHE A 111 -13.98 -17.87 11.15
CA PHE A 111 -14.47 -16.55 10.80
C PHE A 111 -13.60 -15.89 9.72
N TYR A 112 -12.27 -15.88 9.89
CA TYR A 112 -11.37 -15.32 8.88
C TYR A 112 -11.44 -16.06 7.54
N GLN A 113 -11.55 -17.39 7.57
CA GLN A 113 -11.62 -18.20 6.34
C GLN A 113 -12.94 -18.01 5.60
N ASN A 114 -14.05 -18.04 6.30
CA ASN A 114 -15.38 -18.01 5.70
C ASN A 114 -15.82 -16.61 5.24
N TYR A 115 -15.28 -15.55 5.88
CA TYR A 115 -15.69 -14.19 5.62
C TYR A 115 -14.57 -13.30 5.04
N CYS A 116 -13.52 -13.89 4.50
CA CYS A 116 -12.38 -13.17 3.91
C CYS A 116 -12.81 -12.14 2.86
N GLU A 117 -13.66 -12.51 1.93
CA GLU A 117 -14.18 -11.62 0.88
C GLU A 117 -15.06 -10.49 1.45
N HIS A 118 -15.82 -10.76 2.51
CA HIS A 118 -16.61 -9.73 3.19
C HIS A 118 -15.76 -8.74 3.98
N ILE A 119 -14.64 -9.19 4.55
CA ILE A 119 -13.63 -8.33 5.19
C ILE A 119 -12.96 -7.45 4.13
N GLU A 120 -12.64 -7.99 2.95
CA GLU A 120 -12.16 -7.21 1.81
C GLU A 120 -13.16 -6.14 1.39
N ASN A 121 -14.44 -6.49 1.26
CA ASN A 121 -15.50 -5.54 0.93
C ASN A 121 -15.69 -4.46 2.02
N MET A 122 -15.52 -4.80 3.30
CA MET A 122 -15.50 -3.83 4.39
C MET A 122 -14.32 -2.86 4.25
N PHE A 123 -13.14 -3.36 3.90
CA PHE A 123 -12.00 -2.50 3.60
C PHE A 123 -12.30 -1.52 2.46
N VAL A 124 -12.87 -2.00 1.35
CA VAL A 124 -13.28 -1.14 0.21
C VAL A 124 -14.25 -0.05 0.67
N HIS A 125 -15.26 -0.40 1.45
CA HIS A 125 -16.21 0.55 2.01
C HIS A 125 -15.54 1.61 2.90
N MET A 126 -14.62 1.20 3.76
CA MET A 126 -13.89 2.14 4.62
C MET A 126 -12.91 3.04 3.85
N VAL A 127 -12.39 2.60 2.72
CA VAL A 127 -11.64 3.48 1.80
C VAL A 127 -12.53 4.61 1.29
N GLU A 128 -13.78 4.31 0.91
CA GLU A 128 -14.74 5.32 0.46
C GLU A 128 -15.10 6.32 1.57
N ILE A 129 -15.35 5.84 2.81
CA ILE A 129 -15.60 6.70 3.99
C ILE A 129 -14.40 7.63 4.27
N THR A 130 -13.19 7.12 4.16
CA THR A 130 -11.98 7.87 4.52
C THR A 130 -11.42 8.75 3.40
N GLU A 131 -11.88 8.60 2.15
CA GLU A 131 -11.39 9.44 1.04
C GLU A 131 -11.69 10.93 1.23
N PRO A 132 -12.92 11.36 1.60
CA PRO A 132 -13.19 12.78 1.90
C PRO A 132 -12.36 13.31 3.06
N ILE A 133 -12.11 12.50 4.09
CA ILE A 133 -11.28 12.88 5.23
C ILE A 133 -9.83 13.11 4.79
N CYS A 134 -9.28 12.21 3.97
CA CYS A 134 -7.95 12.38 3.40
C CYS A 134 -7.82 13.67 2.58
N ARG A 135 -8.85 14.02 1.81
CA ARG A 135 -8.89 15.27 1.02
C ARG A 135 -8.97 16.50 1.91
N LYS A 136 -9.77 16.44 2.98
CA LYS A 136 -9.82 17.49 4.02
C LYS A 136 -8.45 17.72 4.66
N ILE A 137 -7.66 16.66 4.89
CA ILE A 137 -6.28 16.79 5.41
C ILE A 137 -5.37 17.45 4.40
N ASN A 138 -5.35 16.98 3.16
CA ASN A 138 -4.55 17.56 2.08
C ASN A 138 -5.01 17.05 0.71
N GLU A 139 -5.78 17.87 -0.01
CA GLU A 139 -6.36 17.56 -1.31
C GLU A 139 -5.32 17.09 -2.34
N LYS A 140 -4.19 17.80 -2.42
CA LYS A 140 -3.14 17.47 -3.39
C LYS A 140 -2.52 16.10 -3.12
N LYS A 141 -2.21 15.78 -1.86
CA LYS A 141 -1.61 14.50 -1.48
C LYS A 141 -2.62 13.36 -1.54
N ALA A 142 -3.88 13.59 -1.23
CA ALA A 142 -4.95 12.61 -1.41
C ALA A 142 -5.09 12.19 -2.88
N GLY A 143 -4.87 13.11 -3.82
CA GLY A 143 -4.88 12.83 -5.26
C GLY A 143 -3.66 12.10 -5.82
N TYR A 144 -2.71 11.64 -5.00
CA TYR A 144 -1.62 10.77 -5.46
C TYR A 144 -2.01 9.31 -5.31
N LEU A 145 -1.64 8.46 -6.26
CA LEU A 145 -1.62 7.01 -6.10
C LEU A 145 -0.18 6.51 -6.12
N ILE A 146 0.23 5.86 -5.06
CA ILE A 146 1.59 5.36 -4.85
C ILE A 146 1.52 3.84 -4.76
N TYR A 147 2.17 3.17 -5.67
CA TYR A 147 2.16 1.72 -5.83
C TYR A 147 3.47 1.10 -5.38
N ASP A 148 3.38 0.00 -4.64
CA ASP A 148 4.50 -0.87 -4.32
C ASP A 148 3.99 -2.30 -4.07
N THR A 149 4.87 -3.29 -4.15
CA THR A 149 4.55 -4.67 -3.82
C THR A 149 5.29 -5.14 -2.59
N THR A 150 4.73 -6.13 -1.91
CA THR A 150 5.36 -6.71 -0.73
C THR A 150 5.12 -8.20 -0.64
N GLY A 151 6.14 -8.94 -0.20
CA GLY A 151 5.99 -10.35 0.16
C GLY A 151 5.75 -10.50 1.67
N ILE A 152 4.90 -11.43 2.04
CA ILE A 152 4.66 -11.85 3.42
C ILE A 152 5.20 -13.26 3.53
N GLU A 153 6.34 -13.42 4.23
CA GLU A 153 7.01 -14.70 4.39
C GLU A 153 6.10 -15.69 5.13
N ALA A 154 5.93 -16.88 4.56
CA ALA A 154 5.08 -17.91 5.12
C ALA A 154 5.86 -18.80 6.10
N LYS A 155 5.20 -19.27 7.13
CA LYS A 155 5.78 -20.21 8.11
C LYS A 155 5.68 -21.67 7.61
N VAL A 156 6.27 -21.95 6.45
CA VAL A 156 6.27 -23.25 5.79
C VAL A 156 7.60 -23.98 5.99
N ALA A 157 7.59 -25.30 5.76
CA ALA A 157 8.78 -26.16 5.96
C ALA A 157 9.95 -25.72 5.07
N GLU A 158 9.65 -25.24 3.86
CA GLU A 158 10.61 -24.81 2.86
C GLU A 158 11.40 -23.56 3.31
N ASN A 159 10.84 -22.74 4.20
CA ASN A 159 11.55 -21.60 4.82
C ASN A 159 12.42 -22.01 6.02
N ASN A 160 12.40 -23.29 6.42
CA ASN A 160 13.25 -23.76 7.48
C ASN A 160 14.71 -23.90 6.98
N PRO A 161 15.71 -23.34 7.67
CA PRO A 161 17.11 -23.52 7.28
C PRO A 161 17.56 -24.98 7.12
N LYS A 162 16.95 -25.92 7.86
CA LYS A 162 17.21 -27.36 7.71
C LYS A 162 16.80 -27.89 6.35
N PHE A 163 15.67 -27.41 5.81
CA PHE A 163 15.20 -27.78 4.47
C PHE A 163 16.20 -27.30 3.41
N PHE A 164 16.58 -26.04 3.45
CA PHE A 164 17.57 -25.46 2.55
C PHE A 164 18.90 -26.22 2.61
N ASN A 165 19.41 -26.48 3.82
CA ASN A 165 20.67 -27.21 4.02
C ASN A 165 20.60 -28.64 3.46
N THR A 166 19.44 -29.29 3.51
CA THR A 166 19.26 -30.62 2.90
C THR A 166 19.39 -30.53 1.38
N LYS A 167 18.73 -29.53 0.76
CA LYS A 167 18.83 -29.28 -0.69
C LYS A 167 20.24 -28.86 -1.11
N LEU A 168 20.94 -28.09 -0.31
CA LEU A 168 22.34 -27.74 -0.56
C LEU A 168 23.26 -28.96 -0.51
N LYS A 169 23.00 -29.93 0.38
CA LYS A 169 23.75 -31.20 0.39
C LYS A 169 23.49 -32.01 -0.89
N GLU A 170 22.26 -32.04 -1.39
CA GLU A 170 21.92 -32.65 -2.68
C GLU A 170 22.70 -31.97 -3.84
N ALA A 171 22.68 -30.64 -3.89
CA ALA A 171 23.41 -29.84 -4.88
C ALA A 171 24.94 -30.11 -4.82
N LYS A 172 25.51 -30.19 -3.63
CA LYS A 172 26.94 -30.53 -3.44
C LYS A 172 27.28 -31.95 -3.89
N LYS A 173 26.39 -32.91 -3.71
CA LYS A 173 26.57 -34.26 -4.26
C LYS A 173 26.55 -34.25 -5.78
N PHE A 174 25.62 -33.50 -6.38
CA PHE A 174 25.53 -33.36 -7.83
C PHE A 174 26.80 -32.70 -8.41
N ALA A 175 27.31 -31.65 -7.73
CA ALA A 175 28.53 -30.95 -8.15
C ALA A 175 29.77 -31.87 -8.22
N LYS A 176 29.84 -32.92 -7.41
CA LYS A 176 30.98 -33.87 -7.44
C LYS A 176 31.09 -34.65 -8.77
N ASN A 177 29.99 -34.81 -9.47
CA ASN A 177 29.91 -35.58 -10.71
C ASN A 177 29.69 -34.68 -11.94
N ASN A 178 29.66 -33.34 -11.78
CA ASN A 178 29.39 -32.38 -12.84
C ASN A 178 30.34 -31.20 -12.72
N ASP A 179 31.43 -31.22 -13.43
CA ASP A 179 32.41 -30.11 -13.47
C ASP A 179 31.74 -28.83 -13.98
N GLY A 180 32.02 -27.73 -13.31
CA GLY A 180 31.44 -26.41 -13.63
C GLY A 180 30.11 -26.08 -12.96
N TYR A 181 29.45 -27.05 -12.29
CA TYR A 181 28.23 -26.77 -11.52
C TYR A 181 28.56 -26.16 -10.14
N ASN A 182 28.08 -24.94 -9.93
CA ASN A 182 28.20 -24.29 -8.61
C ASN A 182 27.02 -24.65 -7.71
N PRO A 183 27.22 -25.44 -6.63
CA PRO A 183 26.15 -25.89 -5.75
C PRO A 183 25.46 -24.76 -4.97
N TYR A 184 26.14 -23.62 -4.75
CA TYR A 184 25.56 -22.50 -3.99
C TYR A 184 24.59 -21.66 -4.83
N THR A 185 24.76 -21.59 -6.12
CA THR A 185 23.80 -20.98 -7.06
C THR A 185 22.80 -22.01 -7.58
N GLY A 186 23.27 -23.22 -7.91
CA GLY A 186 22.42 -24.30 -8.43
C GLY A 186 21.40 -24.84 -7.44
N VAL A 187 21.60 -24.66 -6.12
CA VAL A 187 20.59 -25.06 -5.13
C VAL A 187 19.23 -24.40 -5.37
N TYR A 188 19.22 -23.17 -5.87
CA TYR A 188 17.98 -22.45 -6.13
C TYR A 188 17.18 -23.04 -7.29
N SER A 189 17.81 -23.73 -8.23
CA SER A 189 17.13 -24.43 -9.33
C SER A 189 16.47 -25.75 -8.88
N ILE A 190 16.96 -26.39 -7.83
CA ILE A 190 16.39 -27.63 -7.28
C ILE A 190 15.41 -27.41 -6.12
N LEU A 191 15.25 -26.14 -5.66
CA LEU A 191 14.21 -25.79 -4.73
C LEU A 191 12.85 -25.81 -5.44
N PRO A 192 11.76 -26.33 -4.80
CA PRO A 192 10.44 -26.31 -5.41
C PRO A 192 9.98 -24.86 -5.64
N SER A 193 9.26 -24.61 -6.74
CA SER A 193 8.70 -23.28 -7.06
C SER A 193 7.61 -22.84 -6.09
N GLU A 194 6.96 -23.81 -5.43
CA GLU A 194 5.86 -23.61 -4.51
C GLU A 194 5.99 -24.50 -3.26
N SER A 195 5.34 -24.11 -2.17
CA SER A 195 5.34 -24.88 -0.94
C SER A 195 4.46 -26.14 -1.07
N LYS A 196 4.96 -27.27 -0.57
CA LYS A 196 4.21 -28.52 -0.52
C LYS A 196 2.92 -28.39 0.31
N THR A 197 2.93 -27.57 1.34
CA THR A 197 1.78 -27.39 2.24
C THR A 197 0.68 -26.56 1.59
N ASN A 198 1.05 -25.56 0.80
CA ASN A 198 0.10 -24.69 0.10
C ASN A 198 0.73 -24.16 -1.20
N PRO A 199 0.26 -24.61 -2.39
CA PRO A 199 0.80 -24.22 -3.69
C PRO A 199 0.68 -22.73 -4.03
N GLU A 200 -0.18 -21.98 -3.33
CA GLU A 200 -0.28 -20.53 -3.50
C GLU A 200 0.90 -19.78 -2.86
N ILE A 201 1.64 -20.43 -1.97
CA ILE A 201 2.85 -19.90 -1.35
C ILE A 201 4.03 -20.24 -2.25
N ARG A 202 4.60 -19.24 -2.89
CA ARG A 202 5.63 -19.40 -3.93
C ARG A 202 6.97 -18.86 -3.51
N GLN A 203 8.01 -19.39 -4.15
CA GLN A 203 9.36 -18.91 -3.95
C GLN A 203 9.51 -17.50 -4.52
N GLN A 204 10.06 -16.58 -3.73
CA GLN A 204 10.23 -15.17 -4.06
C GLN A 204 11.56 -14.66 -3.52
N TYR A 205 12.05 -13.57 -4.10
CA TYR A 205 13.19 -12.83 -3.57
C TYR A 205 12.66 -11.59 -2.83
N ILE A 206 12.80 -11.60 -1.50
CA ILE A 206 12.27 -10.55 -0.61
C ILE A 206 13.38 -10.12 0.34
N ASN A 207 13.56 -8.81 0.50
CA ASN A 207 14.54 -8.22 1.44
C ASN A 207 15.96 -8.81 1.31
N GLY A 208 16.40 -9.11 0.10
CA GLY A 208 17.74 -9.62 -0.15
C GLY A 208 17.93 -11.13 -0.02
N HIS A 209 16.87 -11.90 0.22
CA HIS A 209 16.96 -13.36 0.30
C HIS A 209 15.78 -14.07 -0.39
N PHE A 210 15.99 -15.33 -0.77
CA PHE A 210 14.93 -16.19 -1.30
C PHE A 210 14.14 -16.80 -0.15
N CYS A 211 12.82 -16.70 -0.23
CA CYS A 211 11.90 -17.33 0.72
C CYS A 211 10.58 -17.71 0.03
N TYR A 212 9.78 -18.52 0.69
CA TYR A 212 8.43 -18.88 0.27
C TYR A 212 7.46 -17.93 0.93
N ALA A 213 6.72 -17.18 0.12
CA ALA A 213 5.89 -16.10 0.60
C ALA A 213 4.60 -15.96 -0.21
N SER A 214 3.63 -15.27 0.35
CA SER A 214 2.50 -14.69 -0.37
C SER A 214 2.85 -13.26 -0.76
N LYS A 215 2.51 -12.85 -1.98
CA LYS A 215 2.79 -11.51 -2.49
C LYS A 215 1.51 -10.69 -2.59
N ALA A 216 1.61 -9.41 -2.27
CA ALA A 216 0.53 -8.46 -2.42
C ALA A 216 1.03 -7.13 -2.97
N ALA A 217 0.18 -6.45 -3.73
CA ALA A 217 0.36 -5.06 -4.09
C ALA A 217 -0.39 -4.16 -3.10
N VAL A 218 0.21 -3.05 -2.77
CA VAL A 218 -0.35 -2.02 -1.90
C VAL A 218 -0.36 -0.69 -2.63
N VAL A 219 -1.53 -0.04 -2.69
CA VAL A 219 -1.67 1.31 -3.23
C VAL A 219 -2.04 2.25 -2.08
N THR A 220 -1.26 3.32 -1.92
CA THR A 220 -1.55 4.37 -0.93
C THR A 220 -1.75 5.71 -1.61
N ASN A 221 -2.36 6.65 -0.89
CA ASN A 221 -2.29 8.04 -1.30
C ASN A 221 -0.99 8.72 -0.82
N GLY A 222 -0.76 9.98 -1.19
CA GLY A 222 0.43 10.75 -0.78
C GLY A 222 0.50 11.08 0.72
N LEU A 223 -0.55 10.79 1.48
CA LEU A 223 -0.55 10.86 2.94
C LEU A 223 0.01 9.56 3.56
N GLY A 224 0.19 8.49 2.78
CA GLY A 224 0.58 7.18 3.25
C GLY A 224 -0.59 6.39 3.85
N ILE A 225 -1.82 6.67 3.40
CA ILE A 225 -3.01 5.92 3.79
C ILE A 225 -3.38 4.95 2.67
N VAL A 226 -3.56 3.68 3.04
CA VAL A 226 -3.90 2.62 2.09
C VAL A 226 -5.22 2.93 1.36
N ARG A 227 -5.23 2.72 0.04
CA ARG A 227 -6.40 2.90 -0.82
C ARG A 227 -6.81 1.62 -1.50
N HIS A 228 -5.86 0.72 -1.76
CA HIS A 228 -6.14 -0.57 -2.38
C HIS A 228 -5.09 -1.60 -1.99
N ILE A 229 -5.51 -2.86 -1.94
CA ILE A 229 -4.64 -4.02 -1.76
C ILE A 229 -5.13 -5.11 -2.70
N SER A 230 -4.21 -5.69 -3.47
CA SER A 230 -4.44 -6.90 -4.26
C SER A 230 -3.48 -7.99 -3.78
N MET A 231 -4.01 -9.06 -3.23
CA MET A 231 -3.20 -10.25 -2.92
C MET A 231 -3.12 -11.14 -4.16
N PHE A 232 -1.92 -11.59 -4.54
CA PHE A 232 -1.72 -12.40 -5.75
C PHE A 232 -2.06 -13.88 -5.48
N ASP A 233 -3.26 -14.10 -4.94
CA ASP A 233 -3.85 -15.41 -4.66
C ASP A 233 -4.44 -16.07 -5.92
N TYR A 234 -5.04 -17.22 -5.75
CA TYR A 234 -5.71 -17.93 -6.84
C TYR A 234 -6.81 -17.08 -7.50
N GLN A 235 -7.59 -16.33 -6.74
CA GLN A 235 -8.67 -15.50 -7.26
C GLN A 235 -8.14 -14.36 -8.14
N PHE A 236 -7.07 -13.69 -7.69
CA PHE A 236 -6.41 -12.66 -8.49
C PHE A 236 -5.87 -13.22 -9.82
N ARG A 237 -5.19 -14.39 -9.77
CA ARG A 237 -4.65 -15.03 -10.99
C ARG A 237 -5.76 -15.48 -11.94
N LYS A 238 -6.88 -15.96 -11.42
CA LYS A 238 -8.06 -16.34 -12.21
C LYS A 238 -8.73 -15.14 -12.87
N LYS A 239 -8.79 -14.01 -12.17
CA LYS A 239 -9.35 -12.74 -12.67
C LYS A 239 -8.44 -12.10 -13.71
N HIS A 240 -7.13 -12.23 -13.55
CA HIS A 240 -6.09 -11.62 -14.37
C HIS A 240 -5.13 -12.66 -14.96
N PRO A 241 -5.59 -13.53 -15.86
CA PRO A 241 -4.79 -14.62 -16.42
C PRO A 241 -3.57 -14.12 -17.20
N GLU A 242 -3.60 -12.89 -17.71
CA GLU A 242 -2.48 -12.24 -18.38
C GLU A 242 -1.22 -12.07 -17.49
N THR A 243 -1.39 -12.12 -16.17
CA THR A 243 -0.28 -12.01 -15.22
C THR A 243 0.49 -13.31 -15.03
N VAL A 244 -0.06 -14.44 -15.47
CA VAL A 244 0.45 -15.80 -15.25
C VAL A 244 1.18 -16.33 -16.48
N THR A 245 1.65 -15.48 -17.37
CA THR A 245 2.38 -15.92 -18.56
C THR A 245 3.67 -16.65 -18.17
N LYS A 246 3.73 -17.93 -18.56
CA LYS A 246 4.95 -18.72 -18.47
C LYS A 246 6.03 -18.08 -19.37
N ARG A 247 7.10 -17.60 -18.75
CA ARG A 247 8.15 -16.88 -19.48
C ARG A 247 9.21 -17.82 -20.06
N THR A 248 9.55 -18.84 -19.31
CA THR A 248 10.56 -19.84 -19.68
C THR A 248 10.25 -21.17 -19.02
N ASP A 249 10.97 -22.23 -19.41
CA ASP A 249 10.96 -23.50 -18.70
C ASP A 249 11.85 -23.50 -17.44
N ASP A 250 12.55 -22.37 -17.18
CA ASP A 250 13.36 -22.20 -15.97
C ASP A 250 12.47 -21.82 -14.77
N PRO A 251 12.36 -22.69 -13.74
CA PRO A 251 11.61 -22.41 -12.53
C PRO A 251 12.06 -21.13 -11.81
N ASN A 252 13.29 -20.66 -12.06
CA ASN A 252 13.82 -19.46 -11.42
C ASN A 252 13.27 -18.17 -12.02
N THR A 253 12.83 -18.19 -13.28
CA THR A 253 12.25 -17.02 -13.96
C THR A 253 10.73 -16.94 -13.82
N ASP A 254 10.04 -18.06 -13.59
CA ASP A 254 8.57 -18.14 -13.53
C ASP A 254 8.03 -18.18 -12.10
N LYS A 255 8.74 -17.59 -11.14
CA LYS A 255 8.46 -17.76 -9.71
C LYS A 255 7.19 -17.04 -9.23
N GLU A 256 7.06 -15.75 -9.52
CA GLU A 256 5.94 -14.94 -9.04
C GLU A 256 5.64 -13.80 -10.01
N ILE A 257 4.42 -13.24 -9.90
CA ILE A 257 3.97 -12.11 -10.70
C ILE A 257 4.92 -10.92 -10.46
N GLY A 258 5.49 -10.40 -11.54
CA GLY A 258 6.38 -9.23 -11.50
C GLY A 258 5.60 -7.93 -11.18
N ASP A 259 6.25 -7.00 -10.50
CA ASP A 259 5.64 -5.73 -10.06
C ASP A 259 5.09 -4.92 -11.25
N SER A 260 5.86 -4.86 -12.34
CA SER A 260 5.46 -4.18 -13.57
C SER A 260 4.25 -4.83 -14.24
N VAL A 261 4.17 -6.16 -14.22
CA VAL A 261 3.07 -6.92 -14.83
C VAL A 261 1.78 -6.79 -14.02
N ALA A 262 1.90 -6.76 -12.70
CA ALA A 262 0.76 -6.63 -11.79
C ALA A 262 0.15 -5.21 -11.79
N LEU A 263 0.88 -4.20 -12.22
CA LEU A 263 0.47 -2.80 -12.10
C LEU A 263 -0.90 -2.52 -12.75
N ARG A 264 -1.09 -2.93 -14.00
CA ARG A 264 -2.36 -2.70 -14.72
C ARG A 264 -3.55 -3.42 -14.05
N PRO A 265 -3.47 -4.73 -13.74
CA PRO A 265 -4.50 -5.44 -13.01
C PRO A 265 -4.89 -4.78 -11.68
N VAL A 266 -3.90 -4.38 -10.89
CA VAL A 266 -4.12 -3.73 -9.57
C VAL A 266 -4.86 -2.40 -9.73
N LEU A 267 -4.50 -1.57 -10.71
CA LEU A 267 -5.21 -0.32 -10.97
C LEU A 267 -6.62 -0.56 -11.50
N LEU A 268 -6.83 -1.55 -12.36
CA LEU A 268 -8.17 -1.96 -12.82
C LEU A 268 -9.05 -2.38 -11.63
N ASP A 269 -8.50 -3.16 -10.71
CA ASP A 269 -9.22 -3.60 -9.51
C ASP A 269 -9.57 -2.43 -8.60
N PHE A 270 -8.64 -1.50 -8.38
CA PHE A 270 -8.90 -0.28 -7.61
C PHE A 270 -10.05 0.54 -8.20
N PHE A 271 -9.95 0.93 -9.47
CA PHE A 271 -10.96 1.77 -10.09
C PHE A 271 -12.31 1.06 -10.24
N SER A 272 -12.33 -0.25 -10.51
CA SER A 272 -13.57 -1.03 -10.62
C SER A 272 -14.27 -1.23 -9.27
N SER A 273 -13.50 -1.48 -8.20
CA SER A 273 -14.05 -1.63 -6.85
C SER A 273 -14.75 -0.37 -6.35
N HIS A 274 -14.27 0.81 -6.76
CA HIS A 274 -14.81 2.12 -6.36
C HIS A 274 -15.57 2.83 -7.47
N ALA A 275 -15.96 2.13 -8.56
CA ALA A 275 -16.54 2.77 -9.75
C ALA A 275 -17.79 3.59 -9.44
N LYS A 276 -18.69 3.10 -8.60
CA LYS A 276 -19.91 3.83 -8.19
C LYS A 276 -19.57 5.07 -7.39
N PHE A 277 -18.64 4.97 -6.44
CA PHE A 277 -18.20 6.06 -5.60
C PHE A 277 -17.57 7.19 -6.43
N PHE A 278 -16.63 6.87 -7.33
CA PHE A 278 -15.99 7.87 -8.19
C PHE A 278 -16.95 8.46 -9.23
N SER A 279 -17.93 7.69 -9.71
CA SER A 279 -18.98 8.21 -10.61
C SER A 279 -19.87 9.25 -9.93
N ALA A 280 -20.15 9.08 -8.63
CA ALA A 280 -20.88 10.04 -7.82
C ALA A 280 -20.02 11.27 -7.43
N ASN A 281 -18.70 11.12 -7.38
CA ASN A 281 -17.76 12.13 -6.94
C ASN A 281 -16.76 12.52 -8.05
N LYS A 282 -17.27 13.03 -9.18
CA LYS A 282 -16.50 13.31 -10.41
C LYS A 282 -15.32 14.27 -10.23
N ASP A 283 -15.33 15.10 -9.20
CA ASP A 283 -14.25 16.04 -8.89
C ASP A 283 -13.06 15.36 -8.20
N MET A 284 -13.25 14.16 -7.68
CA MET A 284 -12.18 13.36 -7.07
C MET A 284 -11.28 12.76 -8.16
N LYS A 285 -10.14 13.38 -8.42
CA LYS A 285 -9.17 12.96 -9.44
C LYS A 285 -7.87 12.48 -8.80
N PHE A 286 -7.19 11.59 -9.52
CA PHE A 286 -5.85 11.10 -9.18
C PHE A 286 -4.86 11.52 -10.27
N PRO A 287 -4.36 12.78 -10.26
CA PRO A 287 -3.53 13.29 -11.33
C PRO A 287 -2.10 12.75 -11.33
N THR A 288 -1.63 12.15 -10.24
CA THR A 288 -0.23 11.76 -10.06
C THR A 288 -0.11 10.31 -9.62
N PHE A 289 0.62 9.53 -10.39
CA PHE A 289 1.03 8.16 -10.06
C PHE A 289 2.50 8.13 -9.68
N ILE A 290 2.87 7.33 -8.68
CA ILE A 290 4.24 7.19 -8.19
C ILE A 290 4.54 5.70 -7.99
N ALA A 291 5.66 5.21 -8.52
CA ALA A 291 6.15 3.85 -8.30
C ALA A 291 7.67 3.79 -8.37
N ASP A 292 8.24 2.62 -8.12
CA ASP A 292 9.68 2.41 -8.28
C ASP A 292 10.08 2.14 -9.74
N SER A 293 11.39 1.99 -9.98
CA SER A 293 11.95 1.74 -11.30
C SER A 293 11.61 0.36 -11.88
N ALA A 294 11.07 -0.58 -11.10
CA ALA A 294 10.59 -1.86 -11.61
C ALA A 294 9.39 -1.66 -12.57
N CYS A 295 8.62 -0.58 -12.37
CA CYS A 295 7.49 -0.22 -13.21
C CYS A 295 7.86 0.59 -14.46
N ASP A 296 9.14 0.87 -14.72
CA ASP A 296 9.60 1.67 -15.84
C ASP A 296 9.55 0.86 -17.16
N SER A 297 8.43 0.94 -17.88
CA SER A 297 8.25 0.38 -19.21
C SER A 297 7.36 1.28 -20.07
N TYR A 298 7.55 1.31 -21.40
CA TYR A 298 6.71 2.10 -22.31
C TYR A 298 5.23 1.75 -22.19
N ASP A 299 4.92 0.46 -22.03
CA ASP A 299 3.54 -0.02 -21.91
C ASP A 299 2.87 0.54 -20.65
N ASN A 300 3.57 0.54 -19.52
CA ASN A 300 3.06 1.12 -18.28
C ASN A 300 2.80 2.61 -18.42
N TYR A 301 3.70 3.39 -19.01
CA TYR A 301 3.46 4.82 -19.21
C TYR A 301 2.30 5.09 -20.16
N THR A 302 2.17 4.31 -21.22
CA THR A 302 1.06 4.41 -22.17
C THR A 302 -0.27 4.11 -21.49
N MET A 303 -0.33 3.04 -20.70
CA MET A 303 -1.49 2.62 -19.94
C MET A 303 -1.85 3.67 -18.88
N LEU A 304 -0.89 4.15 -18.08
CA LEU A 304 -1.11 5.17 -17.05
C LEU A 304 -1.72 6.45 -17.64
N LYS A 305 -1.24 6.89 -18.79
CA LYS A 305 -1.75 8.09 -19.45
C LYS A 305 -3.09 7.88 -20.14
N ASN A 306 -3.20 6.85 -20.98
CA ASN A 306 -4.30 6.70 -21.92
C ASN A 306 -5.50 5.95 -21.32
N GLU A 307 -5.25 4.97 -20.44
CA GLU A 307 -6.31 4.15 -19.83
C GLU A 307 -6.79 4.77 -18.51
N PHE A 308 -5.86 5.23 -17.67
CA PHE A 308 -6.19 5.76 -16.34
C PHE A 308 -6.16 7.30 -16.22
N GLY A 309 -5.71 7.99 -17.25
CA GLY A 309 -5.75 9.45 -17.32
C GLY A 309 -4.80 10.19 -16.35
N PHE A 310 -3.73 9.53 -15.89
CA PHE A 310 -2.73 10.21 -15.07
C PHE A 310 -2.01 11.32 -15.84
N VAL A 311 -1.97 12.50 -15.22
CA VAL A 311 -1.27 13.67 -15.78
C VAL A 311 0.23 13.56 -15.56
N ARG A 312 0.64 12.88 -14.48
CA ARG A 312 2.05 12.68 -14.08
C ARG A 312 2.30 11.23 -13.69
N ALA A 313 3.42 10.66 -14.15
CA ALA A 313 3.90 9.34 -13.76
C ALA A 313 5.33 9.47 -13.22
N VAL A 314 5.48 9.51 -11.90
CA VAL A 314 6.76 9.72 -11.21
C VAL A 314 7.40 8.35 -10.96
N ILE A 315 8.04 7.82 -11.98
CA ILE A 315 8.74 6.52 -11.98
C ILE A 315 10.19 6.77 -12.41
N PRO A 316 11.21 6.43 -11.60
CA PRO A 316 12.61 6.52 -12.01
C PRO A 316 12.89 5.62 -13.20
N MET A 317 13.76 6.06 -14.08
CA MET A 317 14.17 5.24 -15.22
C MET A 317 15.02 4.05 -14.75
N ASN A 318 14.71 2.88 -15.28
CA ASN A 318 15.53 1.70 -15.07
C ASN A 318 16.70 1.72 -16.05
N PRO A 319 17.96 1.66 -15.58
CA PRO A 319 19.13 1.66 -16.46
C PRO A 319 19.11 0.54 -17.51
N ARG A 320 18.48 -0.59 -17.21
CA ARG A 320 18.36 -1.74 -18.14
C ARG A 320 17.44 -1.43 -19.32
N ASN A 321 16.51 -0.47 -19.18
CA ASN A 321 15.55 -0.07 -20.20
C ASN A 321 15.92 1.26 -20.86
N SER A 322 17.07 1.87 -20.51
CA SER A 322 17.53 3.12 -21.11
C SER A 322 18.04 2.87 -22.52
N LYS A 323 17.47 3.60 -23.49
CA LYS A 323 18.10 3.73 -24.81
C LYS A 323 19.34 4.61 -24.67
N SER A 324 20.37 4.36 -25.47
CA SER A 324 21.58 5.19 -25.51
C SER A 324 21.20 6.68 -25.66
N SER A 325 21.82 7.56 -24.85
CA SER A 325 21.74 9.00 -25.04
C SER A 325 22.20 9.36 -26.46
N ASN A 326 21.49 10.23 -27.14
CA ASN A 326 21.97 10.83 -28.35
C ASN A 326 22.74 12.14 -28.06
N ALA A 327 23.46 12.69 -29.03
CA ALA A 327 24.27 13.89 -28.85
C ALA A 327 23.47 15.14 -28.34
N CYS A 328 22.14 15.09 -28.39
CA CYS A 328 21.27 16.23 -28.06
C CYS A 328 20.54 16.09 -26.71
N PHE A 329 20.46 14.89 -26.14
CA PHE A 329 19.72 14.60 -24.93
C PHE A 329 20.45 13.59 -24.05
N ASP A 330 20.40 13.79 -22.74
CA ASP A 330 20.87 12.76 -21.81
C ASP A 330 19.90 11.56 -21.70
N GLY A 331 20.31 10.53 -20.99
CA GLY A 331 19.50 9.30 -20.79
C GLY A 331 18.14 9.55 -20.13
N HIS A 332 17.91 10.74 -19.53
CA HIS A 332 16.66 11.15 -18.88
C HIS A 332 15.83 12.12 -19.74
N GLY A 333 16.26 12.38 -20.99
CA GLY A 333 15.56 13.29 -21.88
C GLY A 333 15.80 14.78 -21.60
N THR A 334 16.80 15.11 -20.78
CA THR A 334 17.20 16.50 -20.60
C THR A 334 18.04 16.94 -21.80
N PRO A 335 17.70 18.05 -22.48
CA PRO A 335 18.52 18.56 -23.58
C PRO A 335 19.93 18.90 -23.11
N ILE A 336 20.90 18.63 -23.97
CA ILE A 336 22.32 18.90 -23.75
C ILE A 336 22.80 19.97 -24.73
N CYS A 337 23.63 20.87 -24.24
CA CYS A 337 24.25 21.88 -25.08
C CYS A 337 25.24 21.22 -26.09
N PRO A 338 25.08 21.43 -27.39
CA PRO A 338 25.95 20.81 -28.37
C PRO A 338 27.40 21.33 -28.38
N GLN A 339 27.65 22.48 -27.72
CA GLN A 339 28.98 23.09 -27.70
C GLN A 339 29.82 22.62 -26.49
N ASN A 340 29.19 22.53 -25.31
CA ASN A 340 29.92 22.27 -24.05
C ASN A 340 29.43 21.06 -23.29
N GLY A 341 28.40 20.34 -23.77
CA GLY A 341 27.86 19.14 -23.13
C GLY A 341 27.06 19.42 -21.85
N GLU A 342 26.88 20.67 -21.44
CA GLU A 342 26.11 21.01 -20.22
C GLU A 342 24.62 20.79 -20.45
N LYS A 343 23.92 20.34 -19.37
CA LYS A 343 22.47 20.11 -19.39
C LYS A 343 21.71 21.45 -19.40
N PHE A 344 20.67 21.53 -20.22
CA PHE A 344 19.75 22.66 -20.24
C PHE A 344 18.98 22.76 -18.92
N GLN A 345 18.67 24.01 -18.53
CA GLN A 345 17.87 24.29 -17.34
C GLN A 345 16.39 24.27 -17.69
N PHE A 346 15.59 23.61 -16.87
CA PHE A 346 14.14 23.67 -16.97
C PHE A 346 13.62 25.03 -16.57
N LEU A 347 12.93 25.72 -17.48
CA LEU A 347 12.40 27.06 -17.24
C LEU A 347 10.92 27.05 -16.84
N GLY A 348 10.17 26.02 -17.23
CA GLY A 348 8.76 25.92 -16.94
C GLY A 348 7.98 25.12 -17.99
N GLN A 349 6.70 25.01 -17.76
CA GLN A 349 5.78 24.35 -18.68
C GLN A 349 4.76 25.31 -19.25
N SER A 350 4.29 25.04 -20.44
CA SER A 350 3.22 25.81 -21.08
C SER A 350 2.32 24.85 -21.86
N GLY A 351 1.04 25.15 -21.88
CA GLY A 351 -0.01 24.43 -22.60
C GLY A 351 -1.30 25.21 -22.50
N GLY A 352 -2.33 24.84 -23.20
CA GLY A 352 -3.63 25.51 -23.15
C GLY A 352 -4.68 24.73 -23.93
N LYS A 353 -5.92 25.25 -24.03
CA LYS A 353 -7.04 24.59 -24.72
C LYS A 353 -6.69 24.08 -26.13
N ASN A 354 -5.83 24.78 -26.86
CA ASN A 354 -5.46 24.48 -28.24
C ASN A 354 -3.97 24.18 -28.45
N ARG A 355 -3.20 23.91 -27.36
CA ARG A 355 -1.77 23.64 -27.46
C ARG A 355 -1.41 22.50 -26.50
N SER A 356 -0.71 21.49 -27.02
CA SER A 356 -0.15 20.40 -26.21
C SER A 356 0.75 20.92 -25.11
N LEU A 357 0.74 20.24 -23.98
CA LEU A 357 1.68 20.48 -22.89
C LEU A 357 3.12 20.35 -23.41
N ARG A 358 3.95 21.37 -23.13
CA ARG A 358 5.37 21.36 -23.48
C ARG A 358 6.22 21.88 -22.34
N PHE A 359 7.40 21.33 -22.22
CA PHE A 359 8.44 21.79 -21.30
C PHE A 359 9.41 22.70 -22.04
N LYS A 360 9.68 23.86 -21.47
CA LYS A 360 10.67 24.80 -21.99
C LYS A 360 11.99 24.63 -21.24
N TRP A 361 13.03 24.39 -22.01
CA TRP A 361 14.40 24.29 -21.52
C TRP A 361 15.22 25.43 -22.13
N VAL A 362 16.14 25.98 -21.34
CA VAL A 362 17.02 27.06 -21.77
C VAL A 362 18.48 26.71 -21.58
N CYS A 363 19.32 27.22 -22.42
CA CYS A 363 20.77 27.04 -22.33
C CYS A 363 21.28 27.44 -20.93
N PRO A 364 22.17 26.64 -20.29
CA PRO A 364 22.73 26.95 -19.00
C PRO A 364 23.49 28.25 -18.95
N LYS A 365 24.09 28.68 -20.09
CA LYS A 365 24.75 29.98 -20.23
C LYS A 365 23.80 31.15 -20.53
N SER A 366 22.48 30.92 -20.57
CA SER A 366 21.48 32.01 -20.71
C SER A 366 21.14 32.56 -19.32
N ILE A 367 21.60 33.74 -19.01
CA ILE A 367 21.43 34.38 -17.70
C ILE A 367 20.24 35.35 -17.75
N LYS A 368 19.41 35.38 -16.70
CA LYS A 368 18.31 36.33 -16.55
C LYS A 368 18.85 37.70 -16.06
N ILE A 369 18.52 38.75 -16.78
CA ILE A 369 18.89 40.11 -16.38
C ILE A 369 17.93 40.58 -15.31
N PRO A 370 18.40 41.00 -14.10
CA PRO A 370 17.53 41.28 -12.96
C PRO A 370 16.52 42.43 -13.22
N LYS A 371 16.93 43.45 -13.97
CA LYS A 371 16.08 44.65 -14.19
C LYS A 371 15.05 44.50 -15.31
N SER A 372 15.36 43.74 -16.38
CA SER A 372 14.49 43.64 -17.56
C SER A 372 13.69 42.36 -17.61
N GLY A 373 14.03 41.37 -16.78
CA GLY A 373 13.45 40.00 -16.84
C GLY A 373 13.82 39.24 -18.12
N SER A 374 14.50 39.85 -19.10
CA SER A 374 15.01 39.22 -20.30
C SER A 374 16.21 38.31 -19.99
N ARG A 375 16.53 37.39 -20.87
CA ARG A 375 17.71 36.53 -20.75
C ARG A 375 18.71 36.87 -21.86
N VAL A 376 19.99 36.71 -21.55
CA VAL A 376 21.09 36.94 -22.51
C VAL A 376 22.03 35.76 -22.48
N CYS A 377 22.44 35.27 -23.64
CA CYS A 377 23.47 34.27 -23.81
C CYS A 377 24.84 34.84 -23.48
N THR A 378 25.57 34.17 -22.59
CA THR A 378 26.93 34.53 -22.19
C THR A 378 27.99 33.58 -22.72
N CYS A 379 27.68 32.84 -23.80
CA CYS A 379 28.67 31.96 -24.44
C CYS A 379 29.66 32.74 -25.29
N ASP A 380 30.93 32.41 -25.20
CA ASP A 380 31.97 32.93 -26.09
C ASP A 380 31.78 32.46 -27.56
N ASN A 381 31.22 31.25 -27.72
CA ASN A 381 30.86 30.70 -28.99
C ASN A 381 29.39 30.23 -28.99
N PRO A 382 28.44 31.15 -29.28
CA PRO A 382 27.03 30.88 -29.20
C PRO A 382 26.58 29.89 -30.30
N CYS A 383 25.75 28.87 -29.93
CA CYS A 383 25.16 27.87 -30.80
C CYS A 383 23.85 28.35 -31.48
N THR A 384 23.53 29.64 -31.38
CA THR A 384 22.32 30.27 -31.94
C THR A 384 22.57 31.75 -32.12
N ASP A 385 21.94 32.32 -33.13
CA ASP A 385 21.96 33.79 -33.39
C ASP A 385 21.05 34.57 -32.43
N SER A 386 20.25 33.90 -31.65
CA SER A 386 19.37 34.53 -30.65
C SER A 386 20.16 35.04 -29.46
N SER A 387 20.04 36.34 -29.16
CA SER A 387 20.62 36.97 -27.96
C SER A 387 20.11 36.34 -26.67
N TYR A 388 18.90 35.75 -26.69
CA TYR A 388 18.31 35.01 -25.57
C TYR A 388 19.06 33.69 -25.27
N GLY A 389 19.75 33.11 -26.24
CA GLY A 389 20.34 31.78 -26.20
C GLY A 389 19.39 30.69 -26.69
N LYS A 390 19.90 29.48 -26.83
CA LYS A 390 19.14 28.35 -27.37
C LYS A 390 18.04 27.89 -26.39
N CYS A 391 16.82 27.74 -26.93
CA CYS A 391 15.68 27.14 -26.24
C CYS A 391 15.30 25.82 -26.91
N VAL A 392 14.98 24.83 -26.10
CA VAL A 392 14.48 23.53 -26.56
C VAL A 392 13.10 23.29 -25.94
N TYR A 393 12.19 22.72 -26.71
CA TYR A 393 10.88 22.31 -26.22
C TYR A 393 10.73 20.79 -26.32
N THR A 394 10.28 20.16 -25.24
CA THR A 394 9.96 18.75 -25.20
C THR A 394 8.49 18.55 -24.89
N TYR A 395 7.91 17.45 -25.39
CA TYR A 395 6.46 17.24 -25.41
C TYR A 395 6.09 15.92 -24.76
N PRO A 396 5.41 15.91 -23.59
CA PRO A 396 4.86 14.72 -22.95
C PRO A 396 3.97 13.88 -23.88
N ASP A 397 3.26 14.52 -24.81
CA ASP A 397 2.38 13.81 -25.75
C ASP A 397 3.15 12.99 -26.81
N LYS A 398 4.40 13.33 -27.07
CA LYS A 398 5.27 12.59 -28.01
C LYS A 398 5.93 11.39 -27.36
N ASP A 399 6.32 11.51 -26.10
CA ASP A 399 6.95 10.44 -25.33
C ASP A 399 6.67 10.63 -23.82
N PHE A 400 5.64 9.97 -23.33
CA PHE A 400 5.24 10.10 -21.92
C PHE A 400 6.19 9.35 -20.97
N ARG A 401 6.94 8.33 -21.44
CA ARG A 401 7.97 7.69 -20.63
C ARG A 401 9.15 8.63 -20.41
N LEU A 402 9.58 9.33 -21.43
CA LEU A 402 10.71 10.27 -21.34
C LEU A 402 10.30 11.57 -20.63
N TYR A 403 9.08 12.05 -20.90
CA TYR A 403 8.52 13.29 -20.34
C TYR A 403 7.19 13.05 -19.61
N PRO A 404 7.21 12.41 -18.45
CA PRO A 404 5.99 11.87 -17.78
C PRO A 404 5.15 12.94 -17.07
N GLY A 405 4.83 14.01 -17.75
CA GLY A 405 4.05 15.14 -17.21
C GLY A 405 4.83 16.04 -16.22
N ILE A 406 6.07 15.67 -15.93
CA ILE A 406 7.00 16.42 -15.08
C ILE A 406 8.43 16.10 -15.52
N PRO A 407 9.31 17.12 -15.66
CA PRO A 407 10.70 16.87 -16.04
C PRO A 407 11.46 16.18 -14.92
N ARG A 408 12.18 15.11 -15.28
CA ARG A 408 13.14 14.47 -14.38
C ARG A 408 14.33 15.39 -14.11
N ASN A 409 15.15 15.07 -13.11
CA ASN A 409 16.30 15.88 -12.68
C ASN A 409 15.92 17.32 -12.28
N THR A 410 14.73 17.49 -11.72
CA THR A 410 14.27 18.76 -11.14
C THR A 410 13.92 18.58 -9.67
N GLU A 411 14.12 19.63 -8.87
CA GLU A 411 13.71 19.61 -7.46
C GLU A 411 12.23 19.25 -7.28
N HIS A 412 11.40 19.66 -8.24
CA HIS A 412 9.96 19.31 -8.21
C HIS A 412 9.73 17.80 -8.39
N TRP A 413 10.48 17.14 -9.27
CA TRP A 413 10.47 15.68 -9.43
C TRP A 413 10.88 15.01 -8.12
N ASP A 414 12.02 15.41 -7.56
CA ASP A 414 12.56 14.81 -6.34
C ASP A 414 11.60 14.95 -5.16
N ASN A 415 10.96 16.13 -5.03
CA ASN A 415 9.98 16.37 -3.98
C ASN A 415 8.71 15.52 -4.14
N LEU A 416 8.27 15.23 -5.37
CA LEU A 416 7.17 14.29 -5.61
C LEU A 416 7.61 12.84 -5.33
N TYR A 417 8.78 12.43 -5.80
CA TYR A 417 9.26 11.07 -5.61
C TYR A 417 9.49 10.71 -4.14
N LYS A 418 9.87 11.67 -3.30
CA LYS A 418 9.97 11.48 -1.83
C LYS A 418 8.68 10.94 -1.20
N HIS A 419 7.52 11.16 -1.81
CA HIS A 419 6.27 10.60 -1.30
C HIS A 419 6.19 9.08 -1.42
N ARG A 420 7.03 8.44 -2.25
CA ARG A 420 7.12 6.98 -2.34
C ARG A 420 7.42 6.32 -0.97
N VAL A 421 8.20 6.97 -0.14
CA VAL A 421 8.45 6.52 1.24
C VAL A 421 7.15 6.31 2.04
N GLY A 422 6.04 6.95 1.62
CA GLY A 422 4.72 6.78 2.24
C GLY A 422 4.20 5.34 2.14
N VAL A 423 4.29 4.71 0.98
CA VAL A 423 3.84 3.32 0.81
C VAL A 423 4.73 2.33 1.55
N GLU A 424 6.06 2.56 1.57
CA GLU A 424 7.01 1.73 2.33
C GLU A 424 6.69 1.78 3.84
N ARG A 425 6.43 2.97 4.39
CA ARG A 425 6.02 3.14 5.79
C ARG A 425 4.68 2.48 6.08
N THR A 426 3.75 2.50 5.13
CA THR A 426 2.47 1.80 5.28
C THR A 426 2.68 0.30 5.29
N ILE A 427 3.48 -0.25 4.38
CA ILE A 427 3.84 -1.67 4.37
C ILE A 427 4.49 -2.08 5.70
N HIS A 428 5.42 -1.28 6.21
CA HIS A 428 6.04 -1.49 7.51
C HIS A 428 5.00 -1.45 8.66
N LEU A 429 4.09 -0.49 8.65
CA LEU A 429 3.00 -0.41 9.64
C LEU A 429 2.16 -1.70 9.65
N LEU A 430 1.74 -2.18 8.46
CA LEU A 430 0.96 -3.41 8.36
C LEU A 430 1.74 -4.64 8.83
N LYS A 431 3.01 -4.76 8.43
CA LYS A 431 3.85 -5.92 8.73
C LYS A 431 4.31 -5.98 10.18
N ASP A 432 4.85 -4.90 10.67
CA ASP A 432 5.57 -4.88 11.95
C ASP A 432 4.67 -4.38 13.08
N THR A 433 4.03 -3.21 12.90
CA THR A 433 3.20 -2.63 13.97
C THR A 433 1.94 -3.44 14.22
N PHE A 434 1.28 -3.92 13.15
CA PHE A 434 0.08 -4.75 13.23
C PHE A 434 0.38 -6.26 13.14
N ALA A 435 1.66 -6.64 13.29
CA ALA A 435 2.15 -8.02 13.39
C ALA A 435 1.71 -8.95 12.24
N LEU A 436 1.56 -8.41 11.02
CA LEU A 436 1.22 -9.22 9.85
C LEU A 436 2.40 -10.14 9.43
N ALA A 437 3.66 -9.67 9.57
CA ALA A 437 4.85 -10.45 9.25
C ALA A 437 4.99 -11.70 10.12
N ASP A 438 4.45 -11.67 11.32
CA ASP A 438 4.45 -12.80 12.25
C ASP A 438 3.22 -13.72 12.11
N ASN A 439 2.40 -13.51 11.07
CA ASN A 439 1.26 -14.39 10.81
C ASN A 439 1.73 -15.83 10.62
N ARG A 440 1.03 -16.78 11.25
CA ARG A 440 1.36 -18.20 11.23
C ARG A 440 0.30 -19.04 10.50
N SER A 441 -0.59 -18.40 9.77
CA SER A 441 -1.59 -19.11 8.99
C SER A 441 -0.98 -19.78 7.76
N TYR A 442 -1.30 -21.03 7.55
CA TYR A 442 -1.00 -21.75 6.30
C TYR A 442 -2.08 -21.53 5.23
N CYS A 443 -3.21 -20.98 5.61
CA CYS A 443 -4.35 -20.72 4.72
C CYS A 443 -4.25 -19.31 4.17
N VAL A 444 -4.22 -19.17 2.86
CA VAL A 444 -4.10 -17.86 2.18
C VAL A 444 -5.30 -16.98 2.47
N SER A 445 -6.53 -17.52 2.54
CA SER A 445 -7.71 -16.71 2.91
C SER A 445 -7.62 -16.16 4.32
N SER A 446 -7.07 -16.89 5.30
CA SER A 446 -6.82 -16.35 6.64
C SER A 446 -5.74 -15.27 6.65
N LEU A 447 -4.69 -15.42 5.84
CA LEU A 447 -3.64 -14.41 5.70
C LEU A 447 -4.19 -13.15 5.00
N LYS A 448 -4.99 -13.34 3.97
CA LYS A 448 -5.69 -12.27 3.23
C LYS A 448 -6.62 -11.48 4.16
N ALA A 449 -7.45 -12.18 4.95
CA ALA A 449 -8.31 -11.54 5.96
C ALA A 449 -7.48 -10.73 6.97
N ASP A 450 -6.36 -11.28 7.47
CA ASP A 450 -5.47 -10.61 8.42
C ASP A 450 -4.79 -9.38 7.83
N LEU A 451 -4.45 -9.40 6.54
CA LEU A 451 -3.91 -8.27 5.78
C LEU A 451 -4.95 -7.13 5.68
N PHE A 452 -6.18 -7.44 5.25
CA PHE A 452 -7.25 -6.44 5.17
C PHE A 452 -7.63 -5.89 6.53
N LEU A 453 -7.68 -6.71 7.59
CA LEU A 453 -7.91 -6.24 8.95
C LEU A 453 -6.83 -5.28 9.45
N SER A 454 -5.57 -5.52 9.07
CA SER A 454 -4.48 -4.57 9.36
C SER A 454 -4.70 -3.23 8.65
N ALA A 455 -5.15 -3.26 7.40
CA ALA A 455 -5.48 -2.06 6.64
C ALA A 455 -6.71 -1.33 7.21
N ILE A 456 -7.75 -2.06 7.60
CA ILE A 456 -8.94 -1.53 8.27
C ILE A 456 -8.55 -0.75 9.53
N VAL A 457 -7.63 -1.25 10.34
CA VAL A 457 -7.17 -0.55 11.55
C VAL A 457 -6.43 0.75 11.21
N GLN A 458 -5.68 0.81 10.11
CA GLN A 458 -5.13 2.09 9.66
C GLN A 458 -6.24 3.09 9.28
N LEU A 459 -7.26 2.63 8.54
CA LEU A 459 -8.40 3.47 8.16
C LEU A 459 -9.22 3.92 9.36
N LEU A 460 -9.39 3.05 10.36
CA LEU A 460 -10.04 3.37 11.62
C LEU A 460 -9.32 4.52 12.34
N GLY A 461 -7.99 4.56 12.30
CA GLY A 461 -7.20 5.67 12.81
C GLY A 461 -7.50 7.00 12.11
N VAL A 462 -7.75 6.98 10.81
CA VAL A 462 -8.15 8.18 10.05
C VAL A 462 -9.54 8.66 10.48
N ILE A 463 -10.50 7.74 10.62
CA ILE A 463 -11.87 8.06 11.07
C ILE A 463 -11.84 8.63 12.48
N LEU A 464 -11.13 7.98 13.39
CA LEU A 464 -11.01 8.41 14.78
C LEU A 464 -10.39 9.80 14.87
N ALA A 465 -9.31 10.08 14.12
CA ALA A 465 -8.67 11.39 14.09
C ALA A 465 -9.62 12.51 13.61
N ASP A 466 -10.53 12.21 12.68
CA ASP A 466 -11.55 13.16 12.23
C ASP A 466 -12.64 13.38 13.27
N LYS A 467 -13.15 12.30 13.89
CA LYS A 467 -14.21 12.35 14.93
C LYS A 467 -13.77 13.15 16.15
N ILE A 468 -12.52 12.98 16.60
CA ILE A 468 -11.96 13.75 17.75
C ILE A 468 -11.34 15.09 17.36
N ASN A 469 -11.52 15.54 16.09
CA ASN A 469 -10.93 16.78 15.55
C ASN A 469 -9.39 16.90 15.70
N ASN A 470 -8.68 15.78 15.72
CA ASN A 470 -7.21 15.74 15.80
C ASN A 470 -6.56 15.13 14.56
N LEU A 471 -6.82 15.76 13.41
CA LEU A 471 -6.31 15.32 12.11
C LEU A 471 -4.78 15.26 12.01
N ARG A 472 -4.03 15.82 12.96
CA ARG A 472 -2.55 15.72 12.97
C ARG A 472 -2.06 14.32 13.27
N LEU A 473 -2.84 13.54 14.00
CA LEU A 473 -2.49 12.19 14.45
C LEU A 473 -3.07 11.06 13.57
N PHE A 474 -3.68 11.38 12.43
CA PHE A 474 -4.34 10.42 11.52
C PHE A 474 -3.48 9.19 11.12
N LYS A 475 -2.15 9.29 11.24
CA LYS A 475 -1.22 8.19 10.90
C LYS A 475 -0.99 7.19 12.02
N SER A 476 -1.35 7.52 13.24
CA SER A 476 -0.97 6.72 14.40
C SER A 476 -2.13 6.57 15.36
N ILE A 477 -2.96 5.56 15.09
CA ILE A 477 -4.07 5.22 15.98
C ILE A 477 -3.60 5.02 17.43
N ARG A 478 -2.41 4.44 17.65
CA ARG A 478 -1.85 4.25 18.98
C ARG A 478 -1.59 5.56 19.73
N LYS A 479 -1.25 6.65 19.02
CA LYS A 479 -1.09 7.97 19.62
C LYS A 479 -2.42 8.68 19.86
N LEU A 480 -3.49 8.26 19.22
CA LEU A 480 -4.83 8.77 19.47
C LEU A 480 -5.43 8.16 20.73
N ILE A 481 -4.98 6.96 21.09
CA ILE A 481 -5.48 6.16 22.21
C ILE A 481 -4.47 6.07 23.39
N ALA A 482 -3.36 6.78 23.31
CA ALA A 482 -2.34 6.91 24.36
C ALA A 482 -2.41 8.28 25.02
#